data_a9a251ba6f4c608edc9a8f0b1350f58c
#
_entry.id   a9a251ba6f4c608edc9a8f0b1350f58c
#
_cell.length_a   1.000
_cell.length_b   1.000
_cell.length_c   1.000
_cell.angle_alpha   90.00
_cell.angle_beta   90.00
_cell.angle_gamma   90.00
#
_symmetry.space_group_name_H-M   'P 1'
#
loop_
_entity.id
_entity.type
_entity.pdbx_description
1 polymer ?
#
loop_
_entity_poly.entity_id
_entity_poly.type
_entity_poly.pdbx_seq_one_letter_code
_entity_poly.pdbx_strand_id
1 'polypeptide(L)'
;MLFALTRKDRTMLKYIIPLEPRTKKNSQQIITVHGRPIIIPSSVYKKYEKEAMHFIEPPKTPIEAPVNVQAIFYMATRRRVDLNNLLECVTDVLVNAKVLADDNSNIVVGHDGSRVYYDKESPRTEIYITEIKDE
;
A
#
# COMPACT_ATOMS: atom_id res chain seq x y z
N MET A 1 26.74 2.07 3.97
CA MET A 1 27.24 1.36 4.98
C MET A 1 26.36 1.16 6.18
N LEU A 2 26.67 1.81 7.30
CA LEU A 2 25.90 1.67 8.51
C LEU A 2 24.43 2.06 8.32
N PHE A 3 24.13 2.97 7.40
CA PHE A 3 22.76 3.42 7.17
C PHE A 3 21.82 2.31 6.73
N ALA A 4 22.25 1.46 5.81
CA ALA A 4 21.41 0.38 5.31
C ALA A 4 21.09 -0.62 6.41
N LEU A 5 22.07 -0.97 7.22
CA LEU A 5 21.87 -1.89 8.36
C LEU A 5 20.96 -1.29 9.40
N THR A 6 21.18 0.00 9.74
CA THR A 6 20.37 0.68 10.73
C THR A 6 18.90 0.77 10.29
N ARG A 7 18.67 1.07 9.01
CA ARG A 7 17.31 1.14 8.47
C ARG A 7 16.62 -0.22 8.52
N LYS A 8 17.35 -1.29 8.21
CA LYS A 8 16.85 -2.65 8.26
C LYS A 8 16.48 -3.06 9.68
N ASP A 9 17.30 -2.67 10.65
CA ASP A 9 17.09 -2.99 12.06
C ASP A 9 15.90 -2.24 12.66
N ARG A 10 15.43 -1.17 12.00
CA ARG A 10 14.31 -0.36 12.47
C ARG A 10 12.96 -0.77 11.87
N THR A 11 12.92 -1.84 11.09
CA THR A 11 11.66 -2.31 10.52
C THR A 11 10.76 -2.76 11.66
N MET A 12 9.63 -2.08 11.82
CA MET A 12 8.66 -2.36 12.88
C MET A 12 7.69 -3.45 12.48
N LEU A 13 7.19 -3.39 11.25
CA LEU A 13 6.16 -4.29 10.75
C LEU A 13 6.48 -4.71 9.32
N LYS A 14 6.12 -5.94 9.01
CA LYS A 14 6.23 -6.48 7.67
C LYS A 14 4.93 -7.20 7.34
N TYR A 15 4.39 -6.91 6.15
CA TYR A 15 3.19 -7.59 5.65
C TYR A 15 3.44 -8.09 4.23
N ILE A 16 2.80 -9.20 3.89
CA ILE A 16 2.77 -9.72 2.53
C ILE A 16 1.31 -9.90 2.14
N ILE A 17 0.91 -9.24 1.06
CA ILE A 17 -0.42 -9.40 0.48
C ILE A 17 -0.23 -10.26 -0.78
N PRO A 18 -0.59 -11.56 -0.73
CA PRO A 18 -0.34 -12.48 -1.84
C PRO A 18 -1.41 -12.39 -2.93
N LEU A 19 -1.67 -11.19 -3.38
CA LEU A 19 -2.66 -10.89 -4.41
C LEU A 19 -2.00 -10.02 -5.47
N GLU A 20 -2.48 -10.11 -6.71
CA GLU A 20 -2.02 -9.22 -7.76
C GLU A 20 -2.34 -7.78 -7.36
N PRO A 21 -1.32 -6.89 -7.35
CA PRO A 21 -1.58 -5.50 -6.97
C PRO A 21 -2.57 -4.82 -7.91
N ARG A 22 -3.45 -3.99 -7.34
CA ARG A 22 -4.50 -3.27 -8.06
C ARG A 22 -4.49 -1.80 -7.69
N THR A 23 -5.01 -0.96 -8.57
CA THR A 23 -5.19 0.46 -8.30
C THR A 23 -6.63 0.88 -8.53
N LYS A 24 -7.06 1.92 -7.81
CA LYS A 24 -8.39 2.49 -8.00
C LYS A 24 -8.53 3.10 -9.39
N LYS A 25 -7.50 3.82 -9.84
CA LYS A 25 -7.55 4.57 -11.10
C LYS A 25 -7.69 3.67 -12.32
N ASN A 26 -7.03 2.51 -12.30
CA ASN A 26 -7.12 1.57 -13.41
C ASN A 26 -8.37 0.72 -13.36
N SER A 27 -9.17 0.85 -12.30
CA SER A 27 -10.35 0.03 -12.09
C SER A 27 -11.60 0.86 -11.86
N GLN A 28 -11.58 2.13 -12.25
CA GLN A 28 -12.74 3.01 -12.06
C GLN A 28 -13.88 2.66 -13.02
N GLN A 29 -15.10 2.86 -12.54
CA GLN A 29 -16.31 2.72 -13.32
C GLN A 29 -17.08 4.03 -13.27
N ILE A 30 -17.81 4.31 -14.36
CA ILE A 30 -18.72 5.43 -14.41
C ILE A 30 -20.12 4.89 -14.27
N ILE A 31 -20.85 5.37 -13.26
CA ILE A 31 -22.25 5.02 -13.07
C ILE A 31 -23.10 6.29 -13.13
N THR A 32 -24.37 6.13 -13.41
CA THR A 32 -25.29 7.27 -13.46
C THR A 32 -26.19 7.23 -12.23
N VAL A 33 -26.18 8.33 -11.46
CA VAL A 33 -27.04 8.50 -10.29
C VAL A 33 -27.83 9.79 -10.47
N HIS A 34 -29.14 9.68 -10.47
CA HIS A 34 -30.04 10.82 -10.70
C HIS A 34 -29.71 11.60 -11.96
N GLY A 35 -29.37 10.89 -13.05
CA GLY A 35 -29.01 11.49 -14.34
C GLY A 35 -27.62 12.09 -14.42
N ARG A 36 -26.81 11.95 -13.38
CA ARG A 36 -25.45 12.49 -13.34
C ARG A 36 -24.41 11.38 -13.35
N PRO A 37 -23.34 11.50 -14.16
CA PRO A 37 -22.25 10.51 -14.12
C PRO A 37 -21.43 10.67 -12.85
N ILE A 38 -21.13 9.54 -12.21
CA ILE A 38 -20.30 9.48 -11.01
C ILE A 38 -19.20 8.43 -11.25
N ILE A 39 -17.96 8.77 -10.92
CA ILE A 39 -16.83 7.86 -11.01
C ILE A 39 -16.68 7.16 -9.68
N ILE A 40 -16.72 5.82 -9.69
CA ILE A 40 -16.54 5.01 -8.48
C ILE A 40 -15.44 3.98 -8.73
N PRO A 41 -14.79 3.47 -7.65
CA PRO A 41 -13.89 2.33 -7.81
C PRO A 41 -14.66 1.12 -8.33
N SER A 42 -14.02 0.31 -9.17
CA SER A 42 -14.65 -0.89 -9.69
C SER A 42 -14.87 -1.94 -8.60
N SER A 43 -15.74 -2.90 -8.88
CA SER A 43 -15.94 -4.04 -8.01
C SER A 43 -14.65 -4.86 -7.84
N VAL A 44 -13.79 -4.86 -8.85
CA VAL A 44 -12.48 -5.54 -8.81
C VAL A 44 -11.59 -4.94 -7.74
N TYR A 45 -11.49 -3.61 -7.70
CA TYR A 45 -10.68 -2.94 -6.70
C TYR A 45 -11.24 -3.10 -5.29
N LYS A 46 -12.56 -2.97 -5.14
CA LYS A 46 -13.21 -3.13 -3.83
C LYS A 46 -13.00 -4.54 -3.28
N LYS A 47 -13.07 -5.55 -4.14
CA LYS A 47 -12.79 -6.93 -3.76
C LYS A 47 -11.35 -7.09 -3.33
N TYR A 48 -10.41 -6.52 -4.09
CA TYR A 48 -8.99 -6.55 -3.74
C TYR A 48 -8.74 -5.93 -2.37
N GLU A 49 -9.28 -4.74 -2.12
CA GLU A 49 -9.09 -4.03 -0.86
C GLU A 49 -9.59 -4.87 0.33
N LYS A 50 -10.77 -5.44 0.18
CA LYS A 50 -11.37 -6.27 1.22
C LYS A 50 -10.53 -7.53 1.49
N GLU A 51 -10.08 -8.21 0.43
CA GLU A 51 -9.26 -9.40 0.57
C GLU A 51 -7.89 -9.08 1.15
N ALA A 52 -7.28 -7.97 0.72
CA ALA A 52 -5.97 -7.57 1.20
C ALA A 52 -5.93 -7.39 2.71
N MET A 53 -7.00 -6.87 3.29
CA MET A 53 -7.08 -6.65 4.72
C MET A 53 -7.01 -7.93 5.54
N HIS A 54 -7.38 -9.08 4.96
CA HIS A 54 -7.28 -10.37 5.63
C HIS A 54 -5.84 -10.82 5.89
N PHE A 55 -4.90 -10.23 5.17
CA PHE A 55 -3.47 -10.56 5.32
C PHE A 55 -2.73 -9.57 6.21
N ILE A 56 -3.46 -8.63 6.81
CA ILE A 56 -2.86 -7.57 7.62
C ILE A 56 -3.40 -7.66 9.03
N GLU A 57 -2.53 -8.03 9.96
CA GLU A 57 -2.86 -7.99 11.38
C GLU A 57 -2.34 -6.67 11.95
N PRO A 58 -3.24 -5.78 12.39
CA PRO A 58 -2.80 -4.47 12.86
C PRO A 58 -2.11 -4.56 14.22
N PRO A 59 -1.25 -3.57 14.55
CA PRO A 59 -0.74 -3.46 15.91
C PRO A 59 -1.87 -3.13 16.88
N LYS A 60 -1.58 -3.18 18.17
CA LYS A 60 -2.56 -2.91 19.23
C LYS A 60 -3.25 -1.56 19.07
N THR A 61 -2.47 -0.55 18.72
CA THR A 61 -2.98 0.79 18.40
C THR A 61 -2.39 1.22 17.08
N PRO A 62 -3.16 1.93 16.24
CA PRO A 62 -2.63 2.42 14.96
C PRO A 62 -1.41 3.32 15.20
N ILE A 63 -0.46 3.25 14.27
CA ILE A 63 0.77 4.03 14.35
C ILE A 63 0.47 5.51 14.14
N GLU A 64 0.94 6.36 15.05
CA GLU A 64 0.85 7.82 14.94
C GLU A 64 2.21 8.47 14.79
N ALA A 65 3.29 7.71 15.00
CA ALA A 65 4.66 8.21 14.87
C ALA A 65 5.09 8.25 13.40
N PRO A 66 6.08 9.08 13.05
CA PRO A 66 6.59 9.13 11.66
C PRO A 66 7.21 7.81 11.22
N VAL A 67 6.82 7.33 10.05
CA VAL A 67 7.32 6.09 9.48
C VAL A 67 7.61 6.25 7.99
N ASN A 68 8.48 5.38 7.49
CA ASN A 68 8.66 5.16 6.07
C ASN A 68 7.88 3.89 5.71
N VAL A 69 7.02 3.97 4.70
CA VAL A 69 6.28 2.82 4.21
C VAL A 69 6.89 2.41 2.88
N GLN A 70 7.69 1.36 2.89
CA GLN A 70 8.25 0.77 1.70
C GLN A 70 7.31 -0.31 1.18
N ALA A 71 6.93 -0.23 -0.08
CA ALA A 71 6.12 -1.26 -0.71
C ALA A 71 6.81 -1.76 -1.97
N ILE A 72 6.97 -3.07 -2.09
CA ILE A 72 7.52 -3.73 -3.25
C ILE A 72 6.36 -4.45 -3.94
N PHE A 73 6.07 -4.04 -5.17
CA PHE A 73 4.96 -4.59 -5.94
C PHE A 73 5.47 -5.57 -6.97
N TYR A 74 4.95 -6.80 -6.94
CA TYR A 74 5.27 -7.82 -7.93
C TYR A 74 4.03 -8.03 -8.79
N MET A 75 4.07 -7.50 -10.01
CA MET A 75 2.94 -7.53 -10.92
C MET A 75 2.87 -8.85 -11.67
N ALA A 76 1.66 -9.31 -11.98
CA ALA A 76 1.46 -10.55 -12.74
C ALA A 76 1.80 -10.39 -14.22
N THR A 77 1.73 -9.16 -14.74
CA THR A 77 2.00 -8.87 -16.16
C THR A 77 2.95 -7.67 -16.26
N ARG A 78 3.53 -7.49 -17.45
CA ARG A 78 4.42 -6.36 -17.72
C ARG A 78 3.68 -5.12 -18.19
N ARG A 79 2.39 -5.08 -18.01
CA ARG A 79 1.56 -3.95 -18.32
C ARG A 79 1.99 -2.74 -17.49
N ARG A 80 1.91 -1.55 -18.08
CA ARG A 80 2.24 -0.32 -17.36
C ARG A 80 1.34 -0.11 -16.16
N VAL A 81 1.94 0.33 -15.06
CA VAL A 81 1.22 0.75 -13.87
C VAL A 81 1.97 1.94 -13.27
N ASP A 82 1.24 2.83 -12.64
CA ASP A 82 1.79 4.01 -12.01
C ASP A 82 2.14 3.68 -10.54
N LEU A 83 3.42 3.80 -10.19
CA LEU A 83 3.88 3.52 -8.83
C LEU A 83 3.14 4.36 -7.79
N ASN A 84 2.91 5.65 -8.08
CA ASN A 84 2.22 6.52 -7.12
C ASN A 84 0.79 6.05 -6.85
N ASN A 85 0.11 5.55 -7.87
CA ASN A 85 -1.25 5.00 -7.69
C ASN A 85 -1.24 3.73 -6.84
N LEU A 86 -0.23 2.89 -7.02
CA LEU A 86 -0.07 1.69 -6.19
C LEU A 86 0.21 2.05 -4.73
N LEU A 87 1.08 3.03 -4.50
CA LEU A 87 1.42 3.49 -3.15
C LEU A 87 0.22 4.11 -2.44
N GLU A 88 -0.57 4.89 -3.16
CA GLU A 88 -1.81 5.46 -2.62
C GLU A 88 -2.76 4.36 -2.14
N CYS A 89 -2.92 3.31 -2.95
CA CYS A 89 -3.81 2.21 -2.59
C CYS A 89 -3.29 1.41 -1.40
N VAL A 90 -1.98 1.16 -1.31
CA VAL A 90 -1.38 0.49 -0.16
C VAL A 90 -1.59 1.29 1.11
N THR A 91 -1.38 2.60 1.04
CA THR A 91 -1.57 3.47 2.20
C THR A 91 -3.02 3.44 2.68
N ASP A 92 -3.98 3.50 1.73
CA ASP A 92 -5.40 3.39 2.06
C ASP A 92 -5.72 2.06 2.77
N VAL A 93 -5.17 0.96 2.27
CA VAL A 93 -5.38 -0.35 2.91
C VAL A 93 -4.82 -0.34 4.33
N LEU A 94 -3.62 0.21 4.54
CA LEU A 94 -3.00 0.25 5.85
C LEU A 94 -3.80 1.12 6.84
N VAL A 95 -4.36 2.23 6.39
CA VAL A 95 -5.22 3.06 7.23
C VAL A 95 -6.53 2.34 7.54
N ASN A 96 -7.16 1.74 6.55
CA ASN A 96 -8.42 1.01 6.73
C ASN A 96 -8.24 -0.21 7.63
N ALA A 97 -7.09 -0.86 7.57
CA ALA A 97 -6.78 -2.01 8.41
C ALA A 97 -6.30 -1.63 9.81
N LYS A 98 -6.26 -0.35 10.14
CA LYS A 98 -5.84 0.16 11.46
C LYS A 98 -4.36 -0.05 11.78
N VAL A 99 -3.54 -0.14 10.75
CA VAL A 99 -2.08 -0.16 10.93
C VAL A 99 -1.56 1.26 11.14
N LEU A 100 -2.04 2.20 10.31
CA LEU A 100 -1.70 3.62 10.40
C LEU A 100 -2.92 4.40 10.84
N ALA A 101 -2.72 5.40 11.69
CA ALA A 101 -3.81 6.25 12.14
C ALA A 101 -4.34 7.13 11.02
N ASP A 102 -3.44 7.58 10.12
CA ASP A 102 -3.80 8.41 8.98
C ASP A 102 -2.66 8.34 7.96
N ASP A 103 -2.88 8.87 6.77
CA ASP A 103 -1.91 8.89 5.69
C ASP A 103 -1.20 10.23 5.52
N ASN A 104 -1.43 11.19 6.42
CA ASN A 104 -0.82 12.52 6.32
C ASN A 104 0.70 12.46 6.56
N SER A 105 1.39 13.55 6.23
CA SER A 105 2.85 13.61 6.26
C SER A 105 3.47 13.59 7.65
N ASN A 106 2.66 13.70 8.71
CA ASN A 106 3.16 13.53 10.08
C ASN A 106 3.37 12.05 10.41
N ILE A 107 2.74 11.17 9.65
CA ILE A 107 2.82 9.72 9.87
C ILE A 107 3.56 9.05 8.71
N VAL A 108 3.08 9.23 7.48
CA VAL A 108 3.76 8.67 6.31
C VAL A 108 4.70 9.72 5.75
N VAL A 109 5.97 9.68 6.17
CA VAL A 109 6.95 10.70 5.77
C VAL A 109 7.69 10.32 4.49
N GLY A 110 7.57 9.08 4.03
CA GLY A 110 8.23 8.67 2.79
C GLY A 110 7.86 7.26 2.39
N HIS A 111 8.25 6.92 1.17
CA HIS A 111 8.09 5.59 0.59
C HIS A 111 9.42 5.07 0.05
N ASP A 112 10.50 5.41 0.75
CA ASP A 112 11.86 5.08 0.31
C ASP A 112 12.01 3.58 0.06
N GLY A 113 12.62 3.24 -1.07
CA GLY A 113 12.89 1.86 -1.43
C GLY A 113 11.74 1.14 -2.13
N SER A 114 10.63 1.83 -2.37
CA SER A 114 9.49 1.25 -3.06
C SER A 114 9.82 1.00 -4.54
N ARG A 115 9.35 -0.13 -5.07
CA ARG A 115 9.67 -0.59 -6.42
C ARG A 115 8.51 -1.36 -7.02
N VAL A 116 8.48 -1.41 -8.35
CA VAL A 116 7.56 -2.26 -9.10
C VAL A 116 8.40 -3.28 -9.86
N TYR A 117 8.10 -4.54 -9.67
CA TYR A 117 8.74 -5.66 -10.36
C TYR A 117 7.67 -6.51 -11.05
N TYR A 118 8.13 -7.53 -11.75
CA TYR A 118 7.27 -8.50 -12.43
C TYR A 118 7.55 -9.88 -11.85
N ASP A 119 6.50 -10.58 -11.44
CA ASP A 119 6.60 -11.96 -10.99
C ASP A 119 5.27 -12.66 -11.28
N LYS A 120 5.20 -13.32 -12.43
CA LYS A 120 4.00 -14.02 -12.88
C LYS A 120 3.60 -15.16 -11.95
N GLU A 121 4.59 -15.83 -11.36
CA GLU A 121 4.34 -17.01 -10.53
C GLU A 121 3.79 -16.64 -9.15
N SER A 122 4.16 -15.49 -8.62
CA SER A 122 3.77 -15.07 -7.28
C SER A 122 3.54 -13.56 -7.20
N PRO A 123 2.49 -13.06 -7.86
CA PRO A 123 2.15 -11.64 -7.76
C PRO A 123 1.82 -11.32 -6.31
N ARG A 124 2.33 -10.19 -5.82
CA ARG A 124 2.15 -9.84 -4.42
C ARG A 124 2.61 -8.41 -4.14
N THR A 125 2.27 -7.93 -2.95
CA THR A 125 2.83 -6.70 -2.40
C THR A 125 3.52 -7.04 -1.09
N GLU A 126 4.79 -6.62 -0.96
CA GLU A 126 5.54 -6.74 0.29
C GLU A 126 5.64 -5.36 0.90
N ILE A 127 5.26 -5.22 2.16
CA ILE A 127 5.20 -3.94 2.85
C ILE A 127 6.14 -3.98 4.05
N TYR A 128 7.00 -2.96 4.15
CA TYR A 128 7.95 -2.81 5.26
C TYR A 128 7.76 -1.43 5.87
N ILE A 129 7.35 -1.40 7.13
CA ILE A 129 7.13 -0.13 7.85
C ILE A 129 8.28 0.07 8.82
N THR A 130 8.98 1.18 8.66
CA THR A 130 10.18 1.51 9.42
C THR A 130 9.98 2.82 10.15
N GLU A 131 10.27 2.84 11.44
CA GLU A 131 10.19 4.05 12.22
C GLU A 131 11.28 5.04 11.78
N ILE A 132 10.87 6.30 11.63
CA ILE A 132 11.80 7.39 11.34
C ILE A 132 12.09 8.11 12.64
N LYS A 133 13.37 8.13 13.02
CA LYS A 133 13.81 8.83 14.22
C LYS A 133 14.53 10.10 13.82
N ASP A 134 14.14 11.20 14.46
CA ASP A 134 14.84 12.47 14.30
C ASP A 134 16.20 12.38 15.00
N GLU A 135 17.15 12.99 14.40
CA GLU A 135 18.51 13.01 14.95
C GLU A 135 18.77 14.23 15.76
#